data_e20dc2bf0d8c4b3ecf697903731a0f01
#
_entry.id   e20dc2bf0d8c4b3ecf697903731a0f01
#
_cell.length_a   1.000
_cell.length_b   1.000
_cell.length_c   1.000
_cell.angle_alpha   90.00
_cell.angle_beta   90.00
_cell.angle_gamma   90.00
#
_symmetry.space_group_name_H-M   'P 1'
#
loop_
_entity.id
_entity.type
_entity.pdbx_description
1 polymer ?
#
loop_
_entity_poly.entity_id
_entity_poly.type
_entity_poly.pdbx_seq_one_letter_code
_entity_poly.pdbx_strand_id
1 'polypeptide(L)'
;MKKRIASVLVALVMVLSLVPKTSWAWTSTVTTLEQLKSAMSELSYNNTIEIVVSGTIEISETLNIRPTRTTNGSMAWYEYYNQRVVISGADANSKLVRAEGFKGSLFNLTGEQGYSGAGGSDHPAYAALTLKDITVDGGGDKTTATNPAIYVSRYGTLTLEDGAVLRNCKSQYYAGGAVGLFAGTSEFVMNGTARMEDNEADYGGGVPEGHHRGRRRRQDDCHKS
;
A
#
# COMPACT_ATOMS: atom_id res chain seq x y z
N MET A 1 33.64 -21.25 40.04
CA MET A 1 32.60 -20.34 39.60
C MET A 1 32.95 -19.52 38.36
N LYS A 2 34.13 -18.92 38.20
CA LYS A 2 34.53 -18.09 37.05
C LYS A 2 34.44 -18.77 35.66
N LYS A 3 34.79 -20.07 35.56
CA LYS A 3 34.72 -20.84 34.28
C LYS A 3 33.29 -21.09 33.77
N ARG A 4 32.30 -21.21 34.66
CA ARG A 4 30.89 -21.45 34.28
C ARG A 4 30.22 -20.17 33.78
N ILE A 5 30.59 -19.00 34.30
CA ILE A 5 30.07 -17.70 33.88
C ILE A 5 30.57 -17.37 32.47
N ALA A 6 31.84 -17.64 32.15
CA ALA A 6 32.40 -17.43 30.82
C ALA A 6 31.70 -18.29 29.74
N SER A 7 31.37 -19.56 30.09
CA SER A 7 30.67 -20.46 29.17
C SER A 7 29.23 -20.01 28.85
N VAL A 8 28.51 -19.49 29.85
CA VAL A 8 27.15 -18.95 29.67
C VAL A 8 27.17 -17.66 28.83
N LEU A 9 28.18 -16.80 29.05
CA LEU A 9 28.32 -15.57 28.27
C LEU A 9 28.63 -15.82 26.80
N VAL A 10 29.48 -16.82 26.49
CA VAL A 10 29.79 -17.22 25.12
C VAL A 10 28.58 -17.83 24.44
N ALA A 11 27.80 -18.67 25.14
CA ALA A 11 26.57 -19.23 24.61
C ALA A 11 25.52 -18.14 24.31
N LEU A 12 25.40 -17.14 25.18
CA LEU A 12 24.46 -15.99 24.97
C LEU A 12 24.87 -15.15 23.77
N VAL A 13 26.16 -14.90 23.56
CA VAL A 13 26.66 -14.16 22.41
C VAL A 13 26.44 -14.95 21.12
N MET A 14 26.63 -16.26 21.12
CA MET A 14 26.33 -17.12 19.95
C MET A 14 24.85 -17.15 19.59
N VAL A 15 23.96 -17.18 20.57
CA VAL A 15 22.52 -17.12 20.32
C VAL A 15 22.11 -15.79 19.74
N LEU A 16 22.67 -14.68 20.20
CA LEU A 16 22.42 -13.35 19.60
C LEU A 16 22.97 -13.20 18.19
N SER A 17 24.02 -13.94 17.82
CA SER A 17 24.59 -13.88 16.45
C SER A 17 23.81 -14.74 15.45
N LEU A 18 22.95 -15.65 15.92
CA LEU A 18 22.08 -16.50 15.10
C LEU A 18 20.67 -15.87 14.87
N VAL A 19 20.36 -14.76 15.53
CA VAL A 19 19.16 -14.00 15.17
C VAL A 19 19.41 -13.46 13.75
N PRO A 20 18.61 -13.90 12.75
CA PRO A 20 18.74 -13.34 11.42
C PRO A 20 18.62 -11.82 11.58
N LYS A 21 19.53 -11.07 10.94
CA LYS A 21 19.39 -9.61 10.84
C LYS A 21 18.15 -9.37 9.97
N THR A 22 16.97 -9.55 10.56
CA THR A 22 15.76 -8.99 10.00
C THR A 22 16.03 -7.49 9.90
N SER A 23 16.04 -6.97 8.69
CA SER A 23 15.96 -5.53 8.49
C SER A 23 14.90 -5.02 9.46
N TRP A 24 15.25 -4.06 10.30
CA TRP A 24 14.32 -3.48 11.25
C TRP A 24 13.23 -2.77 10.45
N ALA A 25 12.25 -3.53 9.98
CA ALA A 25 11.01 -2.96 9.53
C ALA A 25 10.33 -2.42 10.78
N TRP A 26 10.06 -1.12 10.80
CA TRP A 26 9.30 -0.52 11.87
C TRP A 26 7.85 -1.00 11.73
N THR A 27 7.46 -1.96 12.55
CA THR A 27 6.09 -2.45 12.58
C THR A 27 5.31 -1.63 13.60
N SER A 28 4.36 -0.84 13.14
CA SER A 28 3.49 -0.03 14.00
C SER A 28 2.09 -0.62 14.03
N THR A 29 1.56 -0.91 15.22
CA THR A 29 0.14 -1.27 15.36
C THR A 29 -0.68 0.01 15.53
N VAL A 30 -1.70 0.18 14.68
CA VAL A 30 -2.54 1.37 14.63
C VAL A 30 -4.02 1.02 14.79
N THR A 31 -4.75 1.90 15.46
CA THR A 31 -6.19 1.76 15.74
C THR A 31 -7.00 2.98 15.32
N THR A 32 -6.31 4.07 14.92
CA THR A 32 -6.94 5.32 14.51
C THR A 32 -6.37 5.84 13.20
N LEU A 33 -7.11 6.70 12.50
CA LEU A 33 -6.67 7.34 11.27
C LEU A 33 -5.40 8.18 11.50
N GLU A 34 -5.31 8.89 12.61
CA GLU A 34 -4.14 9.73 12.91
C GLU A 34 -2.89 8.88 13.13
N GLN A 35 -3.00 7.74 13.82
CA GLN A 35 -1.89 6.80 13.97
C GLN A 35 -1.46 6.21 12.61
N LEU A 36 -2.43 5.84 11.77
CA LEU A 36 -2.16 5.34 10.42
C LEU A 36 -1.41 6.39 9.58
N LYS A 37 -1.87 7.63 9.57
CA LYS A 37 -1.20 8.76 8.89
C LYS A 37 0.22 8.99 9.42
N SER A 38 0.39 8.98 10.73
CA SER A 38 1.70 9.14 11.36
C SER A 38 2.66 8.03 10.93
N ALA A 39 2.22 6.76 10.99
CA ALA A 39 3.02 5.62 10.57
C ALA A 39 3.39 5.69 9.07
N MET A 40 2.45 6.10 8.20
CA MET A 40 2.71 6.27 6.76
C MET A 40 3.65 7.45 6.44
N SER A 41 3.76 8.43 7.32
CA SER A 41 4.61 9.60 7.14
C SER A 41 6.07 9.37 7.56
N GLU A 42 6.38 8.25 8.15
CA GLU A 42 7.75 7.91 8.52
C GLU A 42 8.63 7.83 7.26
N LEU A 43 9.71 8.62 7.27
CA LEU A 43 10.65 8.68 6.15
C LEU A 43 11.46 7.38 6.09
N SER A 44 11.09 6.50 5.19
CA SER A 44 11.87 5.30 4.94
C SER A 44 12.73 5.48 3.69
N TYR A 45 14.02 5.66 3.86
CA TYR A 45 14.99 5.71 2.76
C TYR A 45 15.03 4.36 2.03
N ASN A 46 14.14 4.17 1.03
CA ASN A 46 13.97 2.92 0.28
C ASN A 46 13.60 1.68 1.12
N ASN A 47 13.25 1.84 2.40
CA ASN A 47 12.76 0.76 3.24
C ASN A 47 11.25 0.59 3.10
N THR A 48 10.75 -0.52 3.57
CA THR A 48 9.31 -0.78 3.65
C THR A 48 8.79 -0.38 5.02
N ILE A 49 7.68 0.37 5.05
CA ILE A 49 6.94 0.69 6.26
C ILE A 49 5.89 -0.41 6.44
N GLU A 50 5.93 -1.12 7.56
CA GLU A 50 4.96 -2.15 7.91
C GLU A 50 4.00 -1.65 8.98
N ILE A 51 2.70 -1.71 8.67
CA ILE A 51 1.63 -1.21 9.54
C ILE A 51 0.64 -2.33 9.81
N VAL A 52 0.33 -2.57 11.06
CA VAL A 52 -0.69 -3.54 11.50
C VAL A 52 -1.92 -2.78 11.98
N VAL A 53 -3.03 -2.94 11.28
CA VAL A 53 -4.31 -2.34 11.67
C VAL A 53 -5.02 -3.27 12.65
N SER A 54 -5.46 -2.73 13.78
CA SER A 54 -6.28 -3.46 14.76
C SER A 54 -7.66 -2.81 14.89
N GLY A 55 -8.68 -3.59 14.58
CA GLY A 55 -10.07 -3.13 14.56
C GLY A 55 -10.44 -2.36 13.29
N THR A 56 -11.38 -1.43 13.40
CA THR A 56 -11.90 -0.66 12.26
C THR A 56 -11.39 0.78 12.30
N ILE A 57 -10.78 1.22 11.20
CA ILE A 57 -10.36 2.62 11.02
C ILE A 57 -11.22 3.25 9.90
N GLU A 58 -11.90 4.34 10.22
CA GLU A 58 -12.61 5.14 9.23
C GLU A 58 -11.65 6.10 8.53
N ILE A 59 -11.66 6.07 7.19
CA ILE A 59 -10.85 6.92 6.31
C ILE A 59 -11.73 8.07 5.80
N SER A 60 -11.49 9.27 6.30
CA SER A 60 -12.23 10.48 5.96
C SER A 60 -11.46 11.43 5.04
N GLU A 61 -10.24 11.09 4.66
CA GLU A 61 -9.40 11.84 3.74
C GLU A 61 -8.53 10.90 2.89
N THR A 62 -7.99 11.39 1.77
CA THR A 62 -7.12 10.58 0.91
C THR A 62 -5.74 10.40 1.55
N LEU A 63 -5.34 9.14 1.72
CA LEU A 63 -4.00 8.75 2.15
C LEU A 63 -3.08 8.67 0.94
N ASN A 64 -2.09 9.56 0.88
CA ASN A 64 -1.15 9.63 -0.23
C ASN A 64 0.11 8.82 0.05
N ILE A 65 0.48 7.97 -0.91
CA ILE A 65 1.75 7.25 -0.94
C ILE A 65 2.55 7.83 -2.10
N ARG A 66 3.62 8.55 -1.77
CA ARG A 66 4.44 9.28 -2.74
C ARG A 66 5.92 9.19 -2.36
N PRO A 67 6.82 9.07 -3.33
CA PRO A 67 8.25 9.16 -3.10
C PRO A 67 8.62 10.44 -2.36
N THR A 68 9.53 10.31 -1.43
CA THR A 68 10.05 11.45 -0.68
C THR A 68 11.20 12.07 -1.47
N ARG A 69 11.17 13.39 -1.61
CA ARG A 69 12.22 14.17 -2.25
C ARG A 69 13.14 14.75 -1.19
N THR A 70 14.43 14.53 -1.35
CA THR A 70 15.45 15.21 -0.56
C THR A 70 16.25 16.17 -1.43
N THR A 71 16.59 17.33 -0.88
CA THR A 71 17.53 18.28 -1.51
C THR A 71 18.86 18.14 -0.83
N ASN A 72 19.90 17.75 -1.57
CA ASN A 72 21.26 17.77 -1.06
C ASN A 72 21.83 19.19 -1.25
N GLY A 73 21.85 19.91 -0.18
CA GLY A 73 22.31 21.26 0.25
C GLY A 73 22.87 22.22 -0.73
N SER A 74 23.37 22.18 -1.85
CA SER A 74 23.84 23.31 -2.67
C SER A 74 23.96 23.08 -4.19
N MET A 75 23.49 21.98 -4.67
CA MET A 75 23.40 21.72 -6.12
C MET A 75 22.02 21.16 -6.43
N ALA A 76 21.48 21.49 -7.59
CA ALA A 76 20.13 21.14 -8.05
C ALA A 76 19.90 19.64 -8.31
N TRP A 77 20.36 18.79 -7.42
CA TRP A 77 20.19 17.35 -7.49
C TRP A 77 19.09 16.96 -6.52
N TYR A 78 18.04 16.34 -7.05
CA TYR A 78 16.96 15.80 -6.24
C TYR A 78 17.11 14.29 -6.21
N GLU A 79 17.23 13.71 -5.02
CA GLU A 79 17.09 12.28 -4.82
C GLU A 79 15.66 11.98 -4.40
N TYR A 80 15.04 11.04 -5.09
CA TYR A 80 13.74 10.51 -4.72
C TYR A 80 13.93 9.14 -4.11
N TYR A 81 13.30 8.94 -2.96
CA TYR A 81 13.27 7.63 -2.30
C TYR A 81 11.91 6.99 -2.50
N ASN A 82 11.91 5.72 -2.91
CA ASN A 82 10.70 4.94 -3.04
C ASN A 82 9.95 4.91 -1.71
N GLN A 83 8.64 5.09 -1.76
CA GLN A 83 7.78 4.84 -0.62
C GLN A 83 7.07 3.51 -0.80
N ARG A 84 7.32 2.57 0.10
CA ARG A 84 6.69 1.25 0.13
C ARG A 84 5.99 1.07 1.47
N VAL A 85 4.69 0.80 1.40
CA VAL A 85 3.85 0.63 2.59
C VAL A 85 3.18 -0.74 2.50
N VAL A 86 3.29 -1.52 3.55
CA VAL A 86 2.55 -2.76 3.75
C VAL A 86 1.55 -2.53 4.88
N ILE A 87 0.28 -2.74 4.60
CA ILE A 87 -0.78 -2.67 5.61
C ILE A 87 -1.39 -4.05 5.76
N SER A 88 -1.35 -4.57 6.96
CA SER A 88 -1.95 -5.85 7.32
C SER A 88 -2.96 -5.72 8.44
N GLY A 89 -3.91 -6.65 8.51
CA GLY A 89 -4.83 -6.76 9.63
C GLY A 89 -4.21 -7.55 10.78
N ALA A 90 -4.47 -7.13 12.01
CA ALA A 90 -4.10 -7.89 13.21
C ALA A 90 -4.95 -9.17 13.35
N ASP A 91 -6.18 -9.13 12.84
CA ASP A 91 -7.15 -10.21 12.86
C ASP A 91 -8.20 -10.05 11.74
N ALA A 92 -9.14 -11.00 11.66
CA ALA A 92 -10.20 -11.01 10.65
C ALA A 92 -11.21 -9.82 10.77
N ASN A 93 -11.21 -9.08 11.87
CA ASN A 93 -12.07 -7.92 12.08
C ASN A 93 -11.41 -6.61 11.66
N SER A 94 -10.14 -6.66 11.33
CA SER A 94 -9.35 -5.49 10.94
C SER A 94 -9.80 -4.95 9.59
N LYS A 95 -10.20 -3.65 9.57
CA LYS A 95 -10.81 -3.01 8.40
C LYS A 95 -10.38 -1.56 8.26
N LEU A 96 -10.26 -1.14 7.00
CA LEU A 96 -10.22 0.26 6.59
C LEU A 96 -11.54 0.56 5.90
N VAL A 97 -12.32 1.49 6.42
CA VAL A 97 -13.67 1.77 5.93
C VAL A 97 -13.76 3.22 5.50
N ARG A 98 -14.35 3.48 4.34
CA ARG A 98 -14.64 4.84 3.90
C ARG A 98 -15.61 5.51 4.87
N ALA A 99 -15.26 6.68 5.36
CA ALA A 99 -16.15 7.51 6.16
C ALA A 99 -17.38 7.94 5.34
N GLU A 100 -18.52 8.04 5.98
CA GLU A 100 -19.74 8.50 5.34
C GLU A 100 -19.56 9.90 4.75
N GLY A 101 -20.00 10.08 3.50
CA GLY A 101 -19.87 11.34 2.77
C GLY A 101 -18.49 11.63 2.19
N PHE A 102 -17.46 10.86 2.49
CA PHE A 102 -16.14 11.03 1.88
C PHE A 102 -16.11 10.46 0.45
N LYS A 103 -15.97 11.32 -0.55
CA LYS A 103 -16.06 10.97 -1.98
C LYS A 103 -14.71 10.77 -2.67
N GLY A 104 -13.60 11.08 -2.02
CA GLY A 104 -12.25 10.90 -2.57
C GLY A 104 -11.78 9.44 -2.60
N SER A 105 -10.62 9.18 -3.18
CA SER A 105 -9.96 7.87 -3.04
C SER A 105 -9.47 7.67 -1.61
N LEU A 106 -9.53 6.43 -1.12
CA LEU A 106 -8.96 6.08 0.20
C LEU A 106 -7.44 6.15 0.13
N PHE A 107 -6.86 5.61 -0.95
CA PHE A 107 -5.42 5.66 -1.22
C PHE A 107 -5.14 6.26 -2.59
N ASN A 108 -4.07 7.05 -2.67
CA ASN A 108 -3.54 7.60 -3.91
C ASN A 108 -2.04 7.24 -3.99
N LEU A 109 -1.70 6.39 -4.95
CA LEU A 109 -0.36 5.92 -5.21
C LEU A 109 0.18 6.65 -6.43
N THR A 110 1.13 7.56 -6.24
CA THR A 110 1.73 8.32 -7.33
C THR A 110 3.24 8.35 -7.16
N GLY A 111 3.94 7.60 -8.01
CA GLY A 111 5.39 7.70 -8.12
C GLY A 111 5.82 8.95 -8.88
N GLU A 112 7.12 9.20 -8.92
CA GLU A 112 7.71 10.35 -9.59
C GLU A 112 8.68 9.89 -10.67
N GLN A 113 8.73 10.62 -11.77
CA GLN A 113 9.81 10.46 -12.73
C GLN A 113 11.03 11.16 -12.14
N GLY A 114 12.02 10.38 -11.72
CA GLY A 114 13.25 10.92 -11.18
C GLY A 114 13.93 11.80 -12.23
N TYR A 115 14.34 12.99 -11.82
CA TYR A 115 15.17 13.86 -12.64
C TYR A 115 16.61 13.80 -12.12
N SER A 116 17.49 13.25 -12.91
CA SER A 116 18.93 13.43 -12.66
C SER A 116 19.42 14.58 -13.53
N GLY A 117 19.99 15.61 -12.91
CA GLY A 117 20.62 16.71 -13.64
C GLY A 117 21.68 16.25 -14.62
N ALA A 118 22.11 17.15 -15.50
CA ALA A 118 23.03 17.00 -16.63
C ALA A 118 23.80 15.67 -16.73
N GLY A 119 23.27 14.72 -17.50
CA GLY A 119 23.96 13.49 -17.89
C GLY A 119 23.61 12.21 -17.11
N GLY A 120 22.68 12.25 -16.18
CA GLY A 120 22.20 11.07 -15.47
C GLY A 120 20.94 10.47 -16.11
N SER A 121 20.81 9.15 -16.00
CA SER A 121 19.60 8.44 -16.42
C SER A 121 18.43 8.76 -15.48
N ASP A 122 17.25 9.00 -16.07
CA ASP A 122 15.99 9.14 -15.32
C ASP A 122 15.72 7.85 -14.55
N HIS A 123 15.84 7.89 -13.23
CA HIS A 123 15.46 6.78 -12.37
C HIS A 123 14.08 7.08 -11.77
N PRO A 124 13.02 6.36 -12.17
CA PRO A 124 11.73 6.54 -11.56
C PRO A 124 11.75 6.16 -10.08
N ALA A 125 11.03 6.92 -9.27
CA ALA A 125 10.79 6.60 -7.88
C ALA A 125 9.36 6.07 -7.72
N TYR A 126 9.22 4.97 -7.03
CA TYR A 126 7.99 4.19 -6.96
C TYR A 126 7.21 4.46 -5.68
N ALA A 127 5.89 4.46 -5.82
CA ALA A 127 4.94 4.43 -4.73
C ALA A 127 4.26 3.06 -4.70
N ALA A 128 4.45 2.28 -3.65
CA ALA A 128 3.91 0.93 -3.55
C ALA A 128 3.07 0.75 -2.29
N LEU A 129 1.88 0.16 -2.45
CA LEU A 129 1.02 -0.29 -1.38
C LEU A 129 0.79 -1.80 -1.51
N THR A 130 1.04 -2.52 -0.43
CA THR A 130 0.64 -3.92 -0.29
C THR A 130 -0.40 -4.04 0.80
N LEU A 131 -1.51 -4.71 0.51
CA LEU A 131 -2.57 -5.04 1.45
C LEU A 131 -2.57 -6.55 1.69
N LYS A 132 -2.63 -6.95 2.95
CA LYS A 132 -2.58 -8.35 3.37
C LYS A 132 -3.49 -8.58 4.58
N ASP A 133 -4.25 -9.67 4.59
CA ASP A 133 -5.11 -10.06 5.72
C ASP A 133 -6.01 -8.91 6.24
N ILE A 134 -6.44 -8.01 5.35
CA ILE A 134 -7.21 -6.82 5.70
C ILE A 134 -8.37 -6.57 4.74
N THR A 135 -9.48 -6.06 5.24
CA THR A 135 -10.60 -5.61 4.42
C THR A 135 -10.53 -4.10 4.21
N VAL A 136 -10.58 -3.66 2.94
CA VAL A 136 -10.85 -2.27 2.57
C VAL A 136 -12.27 -2.19 2.05
N ASP A 137 -13.13 -1.45 2.76
CA ASP A 137 -14.55 -1.29 2.46
C ASP A 137 -14.84 0.12 1.95
N GLY A 138 -15.34 0.21 0.74
CA GLY A 138 -15.62 1.48 0.06
C GLY A 138 -16.86 2.22 0.55
N GLY A 139 -17.58 1.67 1.54
CA GLY A 139 -18.78 2.30 2.10
C GLY A 139 -20.06 2.03 1.30
N GLY A 140 -20.00 1.33 0.19
CA GLY A 140 -21.11 0.78 -0.58
C GLY A 140 -22.27 1.75 -0.79
N ASP A 141 -23.44 1.40 -0.22
CA ASP A 141 -24.66 2.17 -0.42
C ASP A 141 -24.72 3.52 0.31
N LYS A 142 -23.81 3.75 1.26
CA LYS A 142 -23.76 5.00 2.03
C LYS A 142 -23.06 6.13 1.30
N THR A 143 -22.13 5.80 0.40
CA THR A 143 -21.36 6.82 -0.31
C THR A 143 -21.00 6.36 -1.73
N THR A 144 -21.59 7.00 -2.74
CA THR A 144 -21.08 6.92 -4.10
C THR A 144 -19.91 7.86 -4.24
N ALA A 145 -18.72 7.31 -4.37
CA ALA A 145 -17.50 8.09 -4.52
C ALA A 145 -17.38 8.67 -5.93
N THR A 146 -16.65 9.76 -6.07
CA THR A 146 -16.29 10.30 -7.40
C THR A 146 -15.10 9.56 -8.00
N ASN A 147 -14.25 8.98 -7.16
CA ASN A 147 -13.00 8.32 -7.54
C ASN A 147 -12.99 6.84 -7.10
N PRO A 148 -12.16 5.99 -7.72
CA PRO A 148 -11.95 4.63 -7.24
C PRO A 148 -11.43 4.65 -5.80
N ALA A 149 -11.67 3.56 -5.06
CA ALA A 149 -11.18 3.47 -3.69
C ALA A 149 -9.64 3.58 -3.64
N ILE A 150 -8.96 2.97 -4.58
CA ILE A 150 -7.49 3.08 -4.72
C ILE A 150 -7.16 3.63 -6.10
N TYR A 151 -6.55 4.81 -6.11
CA TYR A 151 -6.08 5.50 -7.32
C TYR A 151 -4.60 5.18 -7.51
N VAL A 152 -4.25 4.53 -8.61
CA VAL A 152 -2.87 4.17 -8.95
C VAL A 152 -2.46 4.93 -10.20
N SER A 153 -1.49 5.83 -10.07
CA SER A 153 -0.96 6.64 -11.15
C SER A 153 0.45 6.19 -11.54
N ARG A 154 1.18 7.03 -12.27
CA ARG A 154 2.52 6.70 -12.78
C ARG A 154 3.43 6.12 -11.69
N TYR A 155 4.17 5.07 -12.03
CA TYR A 155 5.11 4.40 -11.12
C TYR A 155 4.49 4.01 -9.78
N GLY A 156 3.15 3.91 -9.75
CA GLY A 156 2.40 3.38 -8.61
C GLY A 156 2.21 1.86 -8.77
N THR A 157 2.33 1.13 -7.69
CA THR A 157 2.06 -0.32 -7.63
C THR A 157 1.14 -0.63 -6.47
N LEU A 158 0.01 -1.30 -6.77
CA LEU A 158 -0.86 -1.88 -5.76
C LEU A 158 -0.72 -3.41 -5.80
N THR A 159 -0.46 -4.01 -4.66
CA THR A 159 -0.46 -5.47 -4.49
C THR A 159 -1.49 -5.87 -3.45
N LEU A 160 -2.37 -6.79 -3.81
CA LEU A 160 -3.23 -7.50 -2.87
C LEU A 160 -2.65 -8.89 -2.65
N GLU A 161 -2.37 -9.22 -1.39
CA GLU A 161 -1.86 -10.53 -0.99
C GLU A 161 -2.93 -11.33 -0.23
N ASP A 162 -2.55 -12.51 0.22
CA ASP A 162 -3.44 -13.43 0.94
C ASP A 162 -4.30 -12.70 1.98
N GLY A 163 -5.58 -13.03 2.01
CA GLY A 163 -6.55 -12.46 2.96
C GLY A 163 -6.97 -11.01 2.71
N ALA A 164 -6.38 -10.31 1.73
CA ALA A 164 -6.81 -8.96 1.38
C ALA A 164 -8.16 -8.98 0.65
N VAL A 165 -9.08 -8.08 1.07
CA VAL A 165 -10.41 -7.94 0.47
C VAL A 165 -10.67 -6.47 0.13
N LEU A 166 -10.97 -6.16 -1.14
CA LEU A 166 -11.51 -4.86 -1.57
C LEU A 166 -13.00 -5.05 -1.88
N ARG A 167 -13.87 -4.37 -1.14
CA ARG A 167 -15.30 -4.55 -1.34
C ARG A 167 -16.10 -3.26 -1.22
N ASN A 168 -17.35 -3.33 -1.72
CA ASN A 168 -18.32 -2.24 -1.63
C ASN A 168 -17.77 -0.90 -2.12
N CYS A 169 -16.92 -0.90 -3.12
CA CYS A 169 -16.34 0.30 -3.68
C CYS A 169 -17.16 0.75 -4.89
N LYS A 170 -17.84 1.90 -4.76
CA LYS A 170 -18.63 2.50 -5.84
C LYS A 170 -17.98 3.77 -6.35
N SER A 171 -17.82 3.90 -7.67
CA SER A 171 -17.25 5.07 -8.34
C SER A 171 -18.14 5.57 -9.46
N GLN A 172 -18.42 6.88 -9.48
CA GLN A 172 -19.34 7.49 -10.43
C GLN A 172 -18.68 7.97 -11.73
N TYR A 173 -17.44 8.43 -11.70
CA TYR A 173 -16.83 9.13 -12.84
C TYR A 173 -15.61 8.44 -13.44
N TYR A 174 -15.09 7.39 -12.82
CA TYR A 174 -13.87 6.73 -13.26
C TYR A 174 -14.09 5.26 -13.55
N ALA A 175 -13.32 4.74 -14.48
CA ALA A 175 -13.25 3.32 -14.69
C ALA A 175 -12.70 2.62 -13.43
N GLY A 176 -13.41 1.62 -12.94
CA GLY A 176 -13.05 0.85 -11.75
C GLY A 176 -13.58 1.43 -10.44
N GLY A 177 -14.47 0.72 -9.75
CA GLY A 177 -14.99 1.10 -8.44
C GLY A 177 -13.95 0.95 -7.34
N ALA A 178 -13.23 -0.17 -7.34
CA ALA A 178 -12.21 -0.46 -6.34
C ALA A 178 -10.84 0.10 -6.71
N VAL A 179 -10.33 -0.20 -7.91
CA VAL A 179 -8.98 0.20 -8.34
C VAL A 179 -9.06 0.93 -9.67
N GLY A 180 -8.43 2.08 -9.77
CA GLY A 180 -8.24 2.82 -11.03
C GLY A 180 -6.76 2.92 -11.38
N LEU A 181 -6.39 2.51 -12.61
CA LEU A 181 -5.04 2.61 -13.15
C LEU A 181 -4.99 3.72 -14.19
N PHE A 182 -4.23 4.78 -13.92
CA PHE A 182 -4.28 6.04 -14.70
C PHE A 182 -3.01 6.37 -15.48
N ALA A 183 -2.04 5.47 -15.53
CA ALA A 183 -0.84 5.66 -16.34
C ALA A 183 -0.30 4.31 -16.83
N GLY A 184 0.36 4.30 -17.98
CA GLY A 184 0.95 3.08 -18.54
C GLY A 184 2.08 2.46 -17.71
N THR A 185 2.56 3.17 -16.68
CA THR A 185 3.55 2.70 -15.70
C THR A 185 2.94 2.33 -14.35
N SER A 186 1.60 2.33 -14.24
CA SER A 186 0.89 1.87 -13.04
C SER A 186 0.71 0.35 -13.09
N GLU A 187 0.77 -0.29 -11.93
CA GLU A 187 0.68 -1.74 -11.81
C GLU A 187 -0.31 -2.14 -10.73
N PHE A 188 -1.07 -3.20 -11.01
CA PHE A 188 -1.94 -3.87 -10.06
C PHE A 188 -1.66 -5.37 -10.08
N VAL A 189 -1.38 -5.92 -8.91
CA VAL A 189 -1.08 -7.35 -8.71
C VAL A 189 -2.04 -7.91 -7.68
N MET A 190 -2.58 -9.09 -7.96
CA MET A 190 -3.44 -9.82 -7.03
C MET A 190 -2.93 -11.24 -6.88
N ASN A 191 -2.62 -11.65 -5.66
CA ASN A 191 -1.99 -12.92 -5.33
C ASN A 191 -2.84 -13.74 -4.35
N GLY A 192 -2.66 -15.06 -4.41
CA GLY A 192 -3.18 -15.99 -3.43
C GLY A 192 -4.70 -15.93 -3.27
N THR A 193 -5.17 -15.72 -2.05
CA THR A 193 -6.59 -15.68 -1.67
C THR A 193 -7.17 -14.26 -1.63
N ALA A 194 -6.47 -13.26 -2.17
CA ALA A 194 -6.98 -11.90 -2.28
C ALA A 194 -8.26 -11.86 -3.13
N ARG A 195 -9.21 -10.98 -2.74
CA ARG A 195 -10.53 -10.90 -3.38
C ARG A 195 -10.96 -9.47 -3.62
N MET A 196 -11.80 -9.32 -4.67
CA MET A 196 -12.54 -8.10 -4.96
C MET A 196 -14.02 -8.46 -5.06
N GLU A 197 -14.85 -7.87 -4.20
CA GLU A 197 -16.27 -8.25 -4.01
C GLU A 197 -17.16 -7.00 -4.06
N ASP A 198 -18.33 -7.11 -4.68
CA ASP A 198 -19.39 -6.07 -4.66
C ASP A 198 -18.87 -4.66 -5.03
N ASN A 199 -17.98 -4.58 -6.01
CA ASN A 199 -17.45 -3.32 -6.49
C ASN A 199 -18.17 -2.88 -7.76
N GLU A 200 -18.55 -1.60 -7.83
CA GLU A 200 -19.36 -1.03 -8.91
C GLU A 200 -18.71 0.25 -9.45
N ALA A 201 -18.80 0.44 -10.77
CA ALA A 201 -18.45 1.69 -11.43
C ALA A 201 -19.28 1.86 -12.69
N ASP A 202 -19.46 3.10 -13.15
CA ASP A 202 -20.11 3.37 -14.44
C ASP A 202 -19.37 2.72 -15.61
N TYR A 203 -18.05 2.51 -15.46
CA TYR A 203 -17.19 1.82 -16.42
C TYR A 203 -16.31 0.79 -15.71
N GLY A 204 -16.64 -0.52 -15.78
CA GLY A 204 -15.85 -1.61 -15.20
C GLY A 204 -15.78 -1.62 -13.67
N GLY A 205 -16.59 -2.46 -12.99
CA GLY A 205 -16.77 -2.44 -11.54
C GLY A 205 -15.51 -2.66 -10.70
N GLY A 206 -14.64 -3.59 -11.08
CA GLY A 206 -13.40 -3.90 -10.35
C GLY A 206 -12.22 -3.06 -10.82
N VAL A 207 -11.61 -3.48 -11.91
CA VAL A 207 -10.46 -2.83 -12.56
C VAL A 207 -10.83 -2.55 -14.01
N PRO A 208 -10.51 -1.38 -14.59
CA PRO A 208 -10.82 -1.10 -15.98
C PRO A 208 -10.06 -2.02 -16.95
N GLU A 209 -10.73 -2.51 -17.98
CA GLU A 209 -10.09 -3.21 -19.09
C GLU A 209 -9.40 -2.18 -19.98
N GLY A 210 -8.10 -2.07 -19.91
CA GLY A 210 -7.32 -1.23 -20.80
C GLY A 210 -5.87 -1.08 -20.40
N HIS A 211 -4.98 -1.51 -21.27
CA HIS A 211 -3.52 -1.36 -21.17
C HIS A 211 -2.81 -2.21 -20.11
N HIS A 212 -3.05 -3.52 -20.09
CA HIS A 212 -2.25 -4.44 -19.30
C HIS A 212 -1.19 -5.15 -20.12
N ARG A 213 0.07 -4.77 -19.95
CA ARG A 213 1.19 -5.72 -20.03
C ARG A 213 1.43 -6.26 -18.63
N GLY A 214 0.67 -7.26 -18.21
CA GLY A 214 0.83 -7.86 -16.90
C GLY A 214 0.37 -9.31 -16.92
N ARG A 215 1.17 -10.21 -16.40
CA ARG A 215 0.87 -11.63 -16.31
C ARG A 215 -0.43 -11.85 -15.53
N ARG A 216 -1.48 -12.25 -16.24
CA ARG A 216 -2.68 -12.79 -15.59
C ARG A 216 -2.35 -14.17 -15.05
N ARG A 217 -2.48 -14.37 -13.74
CA ARG A 217 -2.97 -15.64 -13.21
C ARG A 217 -4.42 -15.42 -12.85
N ARG A 218 -5.26 -16.21 -13.51
CA ARG A 218 -6.72 -16.14 -13.44
C ARG A 218 -7.22 -16.40 -12.03
N GLN A 219 -8.23 -15.63 -11.61
CA GLN A 219 -9.50 -16.25 -11.29
C GLN A 219 -10.61 -15.22 -11.54
N ASP A 220 -11.34 -15.47 -12.66
CA ASP A 220 -12.54 -14.73 -13.03
C ASP A 220 -13.68 -15.33 -12.22
N ASP A 221 -14.22 -14.58 -11.27
CA ASP A 221 -15.58 -14.75 -10.80
C ASP A 221 -16.23 -13.37 -10.71
N CYS A 222 -16.49 -12.78 -11.89
CA CYS A 222 -17.51 -11.76 -12.04
C CYS A 222 -18.85 -12.48 -12.12
N HIS A 223 -19.50 -12.73 -11.01
CA HIS A 223 -20.92 -13.02 -11.02
C HIS A 223 -21.68 -11.73 -11.34
N LYS A 224 -22.25 -11.72 -12.54
CA LYS A 224 -23.35 -10.83 -12.91
C LYS A 224 -24.59 -11.32 -12.17
N SER A 225 -25.19 -10.45 -11.44
CA SER A 225 -26.63 -10.49 -11.11
C SER A 225 -27.31 -9.29 -11.74
#